data_f373b4427e634091b89c2977a5f62ccd
#
_entry.id   f373b4427e634091b89c2977a5f62ccd
#
_cell.length_a   1.000
_cell.length_b   1.000
_cell.length_c   1.000
_cell.angle_alpha   90.00
_cell.angle_beta   90.00
_cell.angle_gamma   90.00
#
_symmetry.space_group_name_H-M   'P 1'
#
loop_
_entity.id
_entity.type
_entity.pdbx_description
1 polymer ?
#
loop_
_entity_poly.entity_id
_entity_poly.type
_entity_poly.pdbx_seq_one_letter_code
_entity_poly.pdbx_strand_id
1 'polypeptide(L)'
;YDCSGDTPNNYVKINLEDPTVLGDILYALDSTDSGDMQLNPDFRDIAPGAHYITIGHSNGCVRTLDFEVENFEPLTLALEQRELNVITALASGGKEGYFFTFNGEATYEDNTFRITQSDTYTVTVTDENGCMATAEIEMAFIDIEIPNFFTPNGDGQNDYWAPRNMEAFPEILTVIFDRYGREVYQVRLGDNPWDGAYQQTDLPSGDYWYIMKLNGEKDQREFVGHFTLYR
;
A
#
# COMPACT_ATOMS: atom_id res chain seq x y z
N TYR A 1 6.50 19.86 14.64
CA TYR A 1 6.95 18.49 14.66
C TYR A 1 8.06 18.27 13.64
N ASP A 2 9.15 17.62 14.02
CA ASP A 2 10.36 17.44 13.22
C ASP A 2 10.70 15.95 13.12
N CYS A 3 10.80 15.42 11.90
CA CYS A 3 11.20 14.05 11.60
C CYS A 3 12.65 13.94 11.09
N SER A 4 13.44 14.98 11.19
CA SER A 4 14.81 15.03 10.63
C SER A 4 15.85 14.26 11.45
N GLY A 5 15.47 13.70 12.60
CA GLY A 5 16.31 12.88 13.47
C GLY A 5 15.87 11.42 13.53
N ASP A 6 16.67 10.56 14.20
CA ASP A 6 16.34 9.15 14.43
C ASP A 6 15.05 8.98 15.26
N THR A 7 14.68 9.98 16.04
CA THR A 7 13.44 10.06 16.80
C THR A 7 12.72 11.36 16.49
N PRO A 8 11.50 11.29 15.94
CA PRO A 8 10.67 12.46 15.73
C PRO A 8 10.41 13.18 17.07
N ASN A 9 10.49 14.50 17.08
CA ASN A 9 10.22 15.29 18.27
C ASN A 9 9.36 16.51 17.99
N ASN A 10 8.67 16.99 19.03
CA ASN A 10 7.94 18.24 18.97
C ASN A 10 8.91 19.41 19.11
N TYR A 11 8.66 20.47 18.35
CA TYR A 11 9.40 21.70 18.48
C TYR A 11 8.48 22.90 18.34
N VAL A 12 8.90 24.01 18.96
CA VAL A 12 8.26 25.33 18.80
C VAL A 12 9.33 26.32 18.36
N LYS A 13 8.98 27.14 17.38
CA LYS A 13 9.82 28.23 16.91
C LYS A 13 9.06 29.55 17.03
N ILE A 14 9.65 30.52 17.70
CA ILE A 14 9.08 31.86 17.85
C ILE A 14 9.56 32.72 16.67
N ASN A 15 8.62 33.23 15.87
CA ASN A 15 8.89 34.17 14.80
C ASN A 15 8.46 35.56 15.22
N LEU A 16 9.36 36.51 15.18
CA LEU A 16 9.08 37.92 15.45
C LEU A 16 8.57 38.59 14.17
N GLU A 17 7.57 39.46 14.27
CA GLU A 17 7.07 40.27 13.16
C GLU A 17 8.16 41.29 12.70
N ASP A 18 8.94 41.82 13.65
CA ASP A 18 10.06 42.67 13.37
C ASP A 18 11.38 41.96 13.76
N PRO A 19 12.14 41.45 12.79
CA PRO A 19 13.40 40.77 13.05
C PRO A 19 14.53 41.69 13.49
N THR A 20 14.37 43.00 13.41
CA THR A 20 15.44 43.96 13.79
C THR A 20 15.70 44.01 15.29
N VAL A 21 14.76 43.53 16.11
CA VAL A 21 14.85 43.46 17.58
C VAL A 21 15.39 42.13 18.13
N LEU A 22 15.81 41.21 17.25
CA LEU A 22 16.24 39.85 17.63
C LEU A 22 17.35 39.83 18.69
N GLY A 23 18.28 40.78 18.66
CA GLY A 23 19.40 40.86 19.59
C GLY A 23 19.02 41.30 21.01
N ASP A 24 17.83 41.86 21.18
CA ASP A 24 17.31 42.42 22.44
C ASP A 24 16.27 41.51 23.11
N ILE A 25 15.93 40.38 22.48
CA ILE A 25 14.90 39.47 22.94
C ILE A 25 15.52 38.18 23.46
N LEU A 26 15.02 37.72 24.60
CA LEU A 26 15.32 36.44 25.23
C LEU A 26 14.06 35.63 25.38
N TYR A 27 14.20 34.30 25.35
CA TYR A 27 13.08 33.37 25.36
C TYR A 27 13.30 32.31 26.45
N ALA A 28 12.24 31.92 27.17
CA ALA A 28 12.25 30.76 28.05
C ALA A 28 10.98 29.92 27.83
N LEU A 29 11.12 28.60 27.87
CA LEU A 29 10.01 27.65 27.86
C LEU A 29 9.66 27.29 29.31
N ASP A 30 8.37 27.37 29.64
CA ASP A 30 7.80 27.00 30.95
C ASP A 30 8.49 27.62 32.16
N SER A 31 9.17 28.74 31.98
CA SER A 31 9.86 29.48 33.02
C SER A 31 9.70 30.99 32.84
N THR A 32 9.63 31.70 33.97
CA THR A 32 9.71 33.16 34.03
C THR A 32 11.03 33.64 34.63
N ASP A 33 11.91 32.69 35.00
CA ASP A 33 13.20 33.03 35.59
C ASP A 33 14.18 33.56 34.55
N SER A 34 14.85 34.65 34.85
CA SER A 34 15.84 35.24 33.95
C SER A 34 17.04 34.33 33.70
N GLY A 35 17.30 33.38 34.60
CA GLY A 35 18.36 32.37 34.46
C GLY A 35 18.14 31.33 33.41
N ASP A 36 16.86 31.09 33.04
CA ASP A 36 16.45 30.12 32.05
C ASP A 36 16.29 30.70 30.62
N MET A 37 16.50 32.02 30.51
CA MET A 37 16.33 32.71 29.23
C MET A 37 17.48 32.50 28.28
N GLN A 38 17.18 32.25 27.01
CA GLN A 38 18.13 32.04 25.92
C GLN A 38 17.86 32.98 24.70
N LEU A 39 18.86 33.20 23.88
CA LEU A 39 18.72 33.96 22.62
C LEU A 39 18.06 33.14 21.51
N ASN A 40 18.20 31.81 21.55
CA ASN A 40 17.64 30.96 20.51
C ASN A 40 16.11 30.89 20.64
N PRO A 41 15.35 31.23 19.57
CA PRO A 41 13.88 31.16 19.60
C PRO A 41 13.33 29.75 19.38
N ASP A 42 14.19 28.73 19.18
CA ASP A 42 13.80 27.36 18.88
C ASP A 42 13.90 26.50 20.15
N PHE A 43 12.81 25.79 20.47
CA PHE A 43 12.73 24.83 21.56
C PHE A 43 12.36 23.45 20.97
N ARG A 44 13.06 22.41 21.39
CA ARG A 44 12.92 21.02 20.90
C ARG A 44 12.62 20.08 22.05
N ASP A 45 12.19 18.86 21.73
CA ASP A 45 11.89 17.80 22.69
C ASP A 45 10.84 18.21 23.73
N ILE A 46 9.82 18.98 23.27
CA ILE A 46 8.75 19.48 24.14
C ILE A 46 7.75 18.35 24.39
N ALA A 47 7.47 18.08 25.66
CA ALA A 47 6.45 17.09 26.03
C ALA A 47 5.06 17.46 25.50
N PRO A 48 4.16 16.51 25.25
CA PRO A 48 2.77 16.83 25.01
C PRO A 48 2.11 17.50 26.19
N GLY A 49 1.22 18.48 25.93
CA GLY A 49 0.48 19.19 26.95
C GLY A 49 0.49 20.70 26.79
N ALA A 50 0.01 21.38 27.82
CA ALA A 50 -0.03 22.84 27.85
C ALA A 50 1.32 23.40 28.30
N HIS A 51 1.81 24.39 27.55
CA HIS A 51 3.10 25.03 27.74
C HIS A 51 2.95 26.56 27.57
N TYR A 52 3.95 27.29 28.00
CA TYR A 52 4.04 28.70 27.70
C TYR A 52 5.47 29.15 27.38
N ILE A 53 5.57 30.15 26.52
CA ILE A 53 6.85 30.84 26.21
C ILE A 53 6.84 32.18 26.92
N THR A 54 7.89 32.44 27.68
CA THR A 54 8.20 33.76 28.21
C THR A 54 9.14 34.49 27.23
N ILE A 55 8.76 35.68 26.82
CA ILE A 55 9.54 36.57 25.94
C ILE A 55 9.92 37.78 26.76
N GLY A 56 11.22 37.97 26.97
CA GLY A 56 11.80 39.11 27.68
C GLY A 56 12.56 40.01 26.75
N HIS A 57 12.36 41.37 26.86
CA HIS A 57 13.14 42.34 26.14
C HIS A 57 14.14 43.02 27.07
N SER A 58 15.30 43.42 26.55
CA SER A 58 16.38 44.07 27.31
C SER A 58 15.95 45.30 28.09
N ASN A 59 14.84 45.95 27.67
CA ASN A 59 14.26 47.09 28.38
C ASN A 59 13.43 46.73 29.64
N GLY A 60 13.33 45.38 29.98
CA GLY A 60 12.60 44.88 31.12
C GLY A 60 11.13 44.49 30.85
N CYS A 61 10.63 44.65 29.65
CA CYS A 61 9.29 44.15 29.27
C CYS A 61 9.30 42.66 29.16
N VAL A 62 8.26 42.00 29.76
CA VAL A 62 8.08 40.54 29.71
C VAL A 62 6.65 40.24 29.26
N ARG A 63 6.51 39.22 28.39
CA ARG A 63 5.22 38.71 27.92
C ARG A 63 5.25 37.19 27.90
N THR A 64 4.13 36.56 28.24
CA THR A 64 3.93 35.11 28.10
C THR A 64 2.93 34.81 26.98
N LEU A 65 3.16 33.69 26.28
CA LEU A 65 2.28 33.14 25.26
C LEU A 65 2.05 31.67 25.58
N ASP A 66 0.79 31.32 25.81
CA ASP A 66 0.38 29.94 26.05
C ASP A 66 0.19 29.21 24.70
N PHE A 67 0.55 27.93 24.68
CA PHE A 67 0.32 27.04 23.56
C PHE A 67 0.13 25.60 24.04
N GLU A 68 -0.41 24.74 23.18
CA GLU A 68 -0.60 23.31 23.47
C GLU A 68 0.19 22.49 22.48
N VAL A 69 0.90 21.46 22.97
CA VAL A 69 1.59 20.47 22.16
C VAL A 69 0.74 19.20 22.15
N GLU A 70 0.27 18.82 20.99
CA GLU A 70 -0.51 17.60 20.81
C GLU A 70 0.34 16.36 21.08
N ASN A 71 -0.32 15.28 21.56
CA ASN A 71 0.34 13.99 21.71
C ASN A 71 0.71 13.44 20.34
N PHE A 72 1.95 13.00 20.20
CA PHE A 72 2.47 12.44 18.97
C PHE A 72 2.58 10.92 19.07
N GLU A 73 2.01 10.21 18.11
CA GLU A 73 2.20 8.79 17.89
C GLU A 73 3.19 8.58 16.73
N PRO A 74 4.33 7.90 16.95
CA PRO A 74 5.29 7.64 15.88
C PRO A 74 4.63 6.93 14.69
N LEU A 75 5.01 7.34 13.47
CA LEU A 75 4.58 6.67 12.26
C LEU A 75 5.15 5.25 12.23
N THR A 76 4.28 4.27 12.01
CA THR A 76 4.64 2.86 11.88
C THR A 76 4.06 2.27 10.62
N LEU A 77 4.70 1.23 10.08
CA LEU A 77 4.29 0.53 8.87
C LEU A 77 4.30 -0.97 9.11
N ALA A 78 3.19 -1.64 8.85
CA ALA A 78 3.09 -3.09 8.76
C ALA A 78 2.73 -3.49 7.32
N LEU A 79 3.23 -4.65 6.87
CA LEU A 79 2.97 -5.19 5.55
C LEU A 79 2.31 -6.56 5.69
N GLU A 80 1.32 -6.83 4.84
CA GLU A 80 0.64 -8.12 4.78
C GLU A 80 0.21 -8.45 3.35
N GLN A 81 -0.03 -9.73 3.10
CA GLN A 81 -0.68 -10.20 1.88
C GLN A 81 -2.13 -10.56 2.20
N ARG A 82 -3.09 -9.73 1.78
CA ARG A 82 -4.54 -10.00 1.92
C ARG A 82 -5.14 -10.67 0.70
N GLU A 83 -4.57 -10.39 -0.46
CA GLU A 83 -4.97 -10.96 -1.75
C GLU A 83 -3.77 -11.60 -2.43
N LEU A 84 -4.05 -12.52 -3.36
CA LEU A 84 -2.99 -13.18 -4.13
C LEU A 84 -2.23 -12.16 -4.99
N ASN A 85 -0.89 -12.18 -4.88
CA ASN A 85 0.01 -11.25 -5.58
C ASN A 85 -0.20 -9.76 -5.24
N VAL A 86 -0.77 -9.45 -4.06
CA VAL A 86 -0.98 -8.07 -3.62
C VAL A 86 -0.35 -7.84 -2.24
N ILE A 87 0.50 -6.84 -2.15
CA ILE A 87 1.01 -6.30 -0.89
C ILE A 87 0.02 -5.25 -0.40
N THR A 88 -0.38 -5.32 0.86
CA THR A 88 -1.17 -4.29 1.54
C THR A 88 -0.30 -3.66 2.63
N ALA A 89 -0.15 -2.35 2.57
CA ALA A 89 0.59 -1.56 3.54
C ALA A 89 -0.37 -0.94 4.55
N LEU A 90 -0.08 -1.09 5.84
CA LEU A 90 -0.87 -0.60 6.95
C LEU A 90 -0.04 0.41 7.73
N ALA A 91 -0.32 1.67 7.52
CA ALA A 91 0.28 2.77 8.28
C ALA A 91 -0.55 3.07 9.52
N SER A 92 0.13 3.44 10.61
CA SER A 92 -0.53 3.97 11.80
C SER A 92 0.39 4.95 12.52
N GLY A 93 -0.20 5.91 13.26
CA GLY A 93 0.55 7.01 13.87
C GLY A 93 0.98 8.07 12.84
N GLY A 94 1.81 9.02 13.25
CA GLY A 94 2.15 10.18 12.44
C GLY A 94 0.94 11.09 12.19
N LYS A 95 1.01 11.87 11.12
CA LYS A 95 -0.10 12.71 10.66
C LYS A 95 -0.81 12.06 9.47
N GLU A 96 -2.13 11.89 9.53
CA GLU A 96 -2.93 11.36 8.42
C GLU A 96 -2.65 12.12 7.11
N GLY A 97 -2.77 11.39 5.98
CA GLY A 97 -2.32 11.85 4.67
C GLY A 97 -1.09 11.05 4.24
N TYR A 98 -1.22 9.71 4.26
CA TYR A 98 -0.12 8.80 3.97
C TYR A 98 0.12 8.65 2.47
N PHE A 99 1.41 8.71 2.10
CA PHE A 99 1.90 8.44 0.75
C PHE A 99 2.78 7.19 0.79
N PHE A 100 2.48 6.21 -0.06
CA PHE A 100 3.21 4.96 -0.11
C PHE A 100 4.14 4.90 -1.32
N THR A 101 5.30 4.26 -1.13
CA THR A 101 6.26 3.95 -2.19
C THR A 101 6.65 2.49 -2.10
N PHE A 102 6.44 1.72 -3.18
CA PHE A 102 6.77 0.29 -3.28
C PHE A 102 7.95 0.14 -4.24
N ASN A 103 9.10 -0.40 -3.77
CA ASN A 103 10.35 -0.54 -4.55
C ASN A 103 10.72 0.71 -5.37
N GLY A 104 10.44 1.91 -4.83
CA GLY A 104 10.69 3.19 -5.51
C GLY A 104 9.58 3.64 -6.48
N GLU A 105 8.54 2.86 -6.71
CA GLU A 105 7.34 3.29 -7.43
C GLU A 105 6.37 3.97 -6.46
N ALA A 106 6.10 5.25 -6.66
CA ALA A 106 5.17 6.01 -5.82
C ALA A 106 3.72 5.66 -6.16
N THR A 107 2.92 5.31 -5.14
CA THR A 107 1.48 5.13 -5.23
C THR A 107 0.84 6.14 -4.29
N TYR A 108 0.42 7.27 -4.81
CA TYR A 108 -0.24 8.31 -4.01
C TYR A 108 -1.57 7.76 -3.48
N GLU A 109 -1.77 7.72 -2.16
CA GLU A 109 -3.01 7.32 -1.48
C GLU A 109 -3.41 5.83 -1.59
N ASP A 110 -2.91 5.06 -2.55
CA ASP A 110 -3.17 3.62 -2.63
C ASP A 110 -2.15 2.86 -1.77
N ASN A 111 -2.65 2.16 -0.76
CA ASN A 111 -1.86 1.34 0.15
C ASN A 111 -1.67 -0.10 -0.34
N THR A 112 -2.03 -0.39 -1.58
CA THR A 112 -1.89 -1.71 -2.20
C THR A 112 -0.95 -1.69 -3.40
N PHE A 113 -0.21 -2.78 -3.59
CA PHE A 113 0.68 -2.96 -4.73
C PHE A 113 0.60 -4.38 -5.26
N ARG A 114 0.26 -4.52 -6.54
CA ARG A 114 0.25 -5.82 -7.22
C ARG A 114 1.63 -6.15 -7.75
N ILE A 115 2.19 -7.25 -7.25
CA ILE A 115 3.49 -7.77 -7.72
C ILE A 115 3.35 -8.50 -9.05
N THR A 116 4.45 -8.55 -9.83
CA THR A 116 4.55 -9.25 -11.13
C THR A 116 5.67 -10.28 -11.16
N GLN A 117 6.43 -10.40 -10.08
CA GLN A 117 7.50 -11.37 -9.89
C GLN A 117 7.72 -11.65 -8.41
N SER A 118 8.37 -12.77 -8.10
CA SER A 118 8.82 -13.07 -6.73
C SER A 118 10.02 -12.20 -6.39
N ASP A 119 9.96 -11.49 -5.27
CA ASP A 119 11.04 -10.62 -4.79
C ASP A 119 10.85 -10.27 -3.32
N THR A 120 11.85 -9.63 -2.71
CA THR A 120 11.70 -8.89 -1.47
C THR A 120 11.34 -7.44 -1.80
N TYR A 121 10.18 -7.01 -1.35
CA TYR A 121 9.66 -5.68 -1.62
C TYR A 121 9.89 -4.78 -0.41
N THR A 122 10.52 -3.62 -0.67
CA THR A 122 10.69 -2.56 0.32
C THR A 122 9.57 -1.54 0.14
N VAL A 123 8.85 -1.26 1.22
CA VAL A 123 7.76 -0.28 1.23
C VAL A 123 8.10 0.83 2.20
N THR A 124 7.95 2.07 1.75
CA THR A 124 8.09 3.27 2.58
C THR A 124 6.77 4.01 2.61
N VAL A 125 6.32 4.39 3.79
CA VAL A 125 5.21 5.34 3.98
C VAL A 125 5.78 6.68 4.40
N THR A 126 5.22 7.75 3.86
CA THR A 126 5.50 9.14 4.27
C THR A 126 4.20 9.78 4.71
N ASP A 127 4.18 10.42 5.86
CA ASP A 127 3.02 11.16 6.36
C ASP A 127 2.99 12.61 5.84
N GLU A 128 1.90 13.36 6.14
CA GLU A 128 1.76 14.76 5.71
C GLU A 128 2.85 15.69 6.27
N ASN A 129 3.49 15.31 7.39
CA ASN A 129 4.60 16.05 7.99
C ASN A 129 5.97 15.68 7.39
N GLY A 130 6.01 14.68 6.46
CA GLY A 130 7.23 14.19 5.85
C GLY A 130 7.99 13.16 6.69
N CYS A 131 7.39 12.63 7.76
CA CYS A 131 7.96 11.51 8.52
C CYS A 131 7.86 10.23 7.71
N MET A 132 8.83 9.34 7.84
CA MET A 132 8.89 8.10 7.06
C MET A 132 9.01 6.89 7.97
N ALA A 133 8.35 5.80 7.55
CA ALA A 133 8.56 4.46 8.10
C ALA A 133 8.75 3.48 6.93
N THR A 134 9.67 2.52 7.09
CA THR A 134 10.01 1.56 6.05
C THR A 134 9.89 0.14 6.61
N ALA A 135 9.36 -0.77 5.78
CA ALA A 135 9.28 -2.19 6.08
C ALA A 135 9.55 -3.01 4.83
N GLU A 136 9.89 -4.29 5.02
CA GLU A 136 10.18 -5.23 3.94
C GLU A 136 9.27 -6.46 4.06
N ILE A 137 8.89 -7.02 2.91
CA ILE A 137 8.11 -8.25 2.80
C ILE A 137 8.65 -9.11 1.65
N GLU A 138 8.89 -10.40 1.92
CA GLU A 138 9.20 -11.37 0.89
C GLU A 138 7.90 -11.89 0.28
N MET A 139 7.76 -11.79 -1.04
CA MET A 139 6.57 -12.20 -1.79
C MET A 139 6.91 -13.20 -2.88
N ALA A 140 6.18 -14.31 -2.91
CA ALA A 140 6.21 -15.27 -4.01
C ALA A 140 5.09 -14.94 -5.01
N PHE A 141 5.47 -14.66 -6.26
CA PHE A 141 4.49 -14.46 -7.34
C PHE A 141 3.90 -15.81 -7.77
N ILE A 142 2.58 -15.90 -7.78
CA ILE A 142 1.83 -17.07 -8.23
C ILE A 142 1.22 -16.76 -9.59
N ASP A 143 1.71 -17.44 -10.63
CA ASP A 143 1.22 -17.23 -11.99
C ASP A 143 -0.04 -18.05 -12.28
N ILE A 144 -0.70 -17.74 -13.39
CA ILE A 144 -1.83 -18.53 -13.91
C ILE A 144 -1.36 -19.95 -14.26
N GLU A 145 -2.10 -20.94 -13.85
CA GLU A 145 -1.88 -22.34 -14.19
C GLU A 145 -2.99 -22.83 -15.11
N ILE A 146 -2.64 -23.38 -16.28
CA ILE A 146 -3.59 -23.84 -17.27
C ILE A 146 -3.57 -25.36 -17.32
N PRO A 147 -4.66 -26.07 -16.88
CA PRO A 147 -4.74 -27.53 -16.95
C PRO A 147 -4.72 -28.02 -18.41
N ASN A 148 -3.96 -29.07 -18.67
CA ASN A 148 -3.82 -29.65 -20.00
C ASN A 148 -4.82 -30.77 -20.31
N PHE A 149 -5.61 -31.18 -19.32
CA PHE A 149 -6.71 -32.15 -19.48
C PHE A 149 -7.75 -32.02 -18.36
N PHE A 150 -8.91 -32.62 -18.57
CA PHE A 150 -9.89 -32.88 -17.52
C PHE A 150 -10.74 -34.13 -17.86
N THR A 151 -11.43 -34.67 -16.83
CA THR A 151 -12.12 -35.97 -16.90
C THR A 151 -13.48 -35.87 -16.22
N PRO A 152 -14.53 -35.32 -16.88
CA PRO A 152 -15.83 -35.11 -16.26
C PRO A 152 -16.62 -36.44 -16.09
N ASN A 153 -16.15 -37.27 -15.14
CA ASN A 153 -16.71 -38.59 -14.82
C ASN A 153 -17.47 -38.62 -13.49
N GLY A 154 -17.47 -37.51 -12.73
CA GLY A 154 -18.19 -37.34 -11.47
C GLY A 154 -17.47 -37.99 -10.27
N ASP A 155 -16.16 -38.25 -10.35
CA ASP A 155 -15.37 -38.82 -9.25
C ASP A 155 -14.81 -37.76 -8.28
N GLY A 156 -15.02 -36.49 -8.57
CA GLY A 156 -14.55 -35.34 -7.79
C GLY A 156 -13.14 -34.91 -8.12
N GLN A 157 -12.48 -35.52 -9.14
CA GLN A 157 -11.12 -35.16 -9.56
C GLN A 157 -11.12 -34.75 -11.04
N ASN A 158 -10.64 -33.53 -11.32
CA ASN A 158 -10.59 -32.98 -12.67
C ASN A 158 -11.92 -33.06 -13.46
N ASP A 159 -13.05 -33.03 -12.77
CA ASP A 159 -14.36 -33.06 -13.41
C ASP A 159 -14.70 -31.81 -14.19
N TYR A 160 -13.96 -30.73 -13.94
CA TYR A 160 -14.17 -29.42 -14.53
C TYR A 160 -12.86 -28.84 -15.04
N TRP A 161 -12.96 -28.00 -16.05
CA TRP A 161 -11.82 -27.27 -16.58
C TRP A 161 -12.01 -25.77 -16.40
N ALA A 162 -11.02 -25.15 -15.79
CA ALA A 162 -10.78 -23.71 -15.75
C ALA A 162 -9.29 -23.46 -15.47
N PRO A 163 -8.74 -22.31 -15.84
CA PRO A 163 -7.45 -21.87 -15.34
C PRO A 163 -7.45 -21.81 -13.80
N ARG A 164 -6.34 -22.13 -13.16
CA ARG A 164 -6.16 -21.99 -11.71
C ARG A 164 -5.50 -20.66 -11.38
N ASN A 165 -5.62 -20.21 -10.13
CA ASN A 165 -5.11 -18.93 -9.63
C ASN A 165 -5.71 -17.70 -10.35
N MET A 166 -6.95 -17.82 -10.86
CA MET A 166 -7.66 -16.76 -11.57
C MET A 166 -7.88 -15.52 -10.70
N GLU A 167 -7.94 -15.67 -9.38
CA GLU A 167 -8.08 -14.61 -8.39
C GLU A 167 -6.93 -13.58 -8.44
N ALA A 168 -5.75 -13.99 -8.93
CA ALA A 168 -4.64 -13.07 -9.17
C ALA A 168 -4.85 -12.18 -10.41
N PHE A 169 -5.83 -12.51 -11.27
CA PHE A 169 -6.08 -11.89 -12.57
C PHE A 169 -7.56 -11.55 -12.73
N PRO A 170 -8.07 -10.50 -12.04
CA PRO A 170 -9.52 -10.21 -11.96
C PRO A 170 -10.20 -10.01 -13.32
N GLU A 171 -9.48 -9.50 -14.32
CA GLU A 171 -10.01 -9.19 -15.65
C GLU A 171 -9.85 -10.35 -16.65
N ILE A 172 -9.45 -11.54 -16.15
CA ILE A 172 -9.21 -12.72 -17.01
C ILE A 172 -10.46 -13.10 -17.80
N LEU A 173 -10.25 -13.39 -19.07
CA LEU A 173 -11.25 -13.99 -19.96
C LEU A 173 -10.62 -15.17 -20.69
N THR A 174 -11.23 -16.34 -20.56
CA THR A 174 -10.86 -17.53 -21.33
C THR A 174 -12.02 -17.97 -22.20
N VAL A 175 -11.78 -18.14 -23.48
CA VAL A 175 -12.76 -18.63 -24.47
C VAL A 175 -12.28 -19.99 -24.98
N ILE A 176 -13.19 -20.98 -24.97
CA ILE A 176 -12.91 -22.36 -25.35
C ILE A 176 -13.60 -22.67 -26.68
N PHE A 177 -12.87 -23.35 -27.56
CA PHE A 177 -13.28 -23.72 -28.90
C PHE A 177 -13.21 -25.22 -29.16
N ASP A 178 -14.13 -25.75 -29.95
CA ASP A 178 -14.01 -27.09 -30.49
C ASP A 178 -13.04 -27.13 -31.70
N ARG A 179 -12.80 -28.34 -32.22
CA ARG A 179 -11.92 -28.58 -33.40
C ARG A 179 -12.36 -27.88 -34.68
N TYR A 180 -13.57 -27.36 -34.72
CA TYR A 180 -14.10 -26.63 -35.88
C TYR A 180 -14.04 -25.11 -35.71
N GLY A 181 -13.46 -24.64 -34.57
CA GLY A 181 -13.36 -23.22 -34.24
C GLY A 181 -14.66 -22.63 -33.70
N ARG A 182 -15.63 -23.47 -33.32
CA ARG A 182 -16.86 -22.99 -32.71
C ARG A 182 -16.59 -22.76 -31.22
N GLU A 183 -16.95 -21.58 -30.72
CA GLU A 183 -16.95 -21.28 -29.29
C GLU A 183 -17.96 -22.19 -28.56
N VAL A 184 -17.48 -22.90 -27.53
CA VAL A 184 -18.28 -23.82 -26.74
C VAL A 184 -18.46 -23.36 -25.29
N TYR A 185 -17.54 -22.56 -24.75
CA TYR A 185 -17.63 -22.03 -23.40
C TYR A 185 -16.81 -20.76 -23.22
N GLN A 186 -17.18 -19.94 -22.24
CA GLN A 186 -16.37 -18.86 -21.71
C GLN A 186 -16.28 -18.99 -20.20
N VAL A 187 -15.14 -18.61 -19.63
CA VAL A 187 -14.94 -18.54 -18.19
C VAL A 187 -14.21 -17.27 -17.78
N ARG A 188 -14.71 -16.61 -16.75
CA ARG A 188 -14.15 -15.44 -16.09
C ARG A 188 -13.98 -15.72 -14.60
N LEU A 189 -13.33 -14.84 -13.89
CA LEU A 189 -13.29 -14.93 -12.43
C LEU A 189 -14.73 -14.93 -11.86
N GLY A 190 -15.03 -15.94 -11.02
CA GLY A 190 -16.32 -16.11 -10.40
C GLY A 190 -17.35 -16.93 -11.20
N ASP A 191 -17.04 -17.26 -12.48
CA ASP A 191 -17.88 -18.18 -13.26
C ASP A 191 -17.66 -19.64 -12.81
N ASN A 192 -18.65 -20.50 -13.11
CA ASN A 192 -18.47 -21.93 -12.93
C ASN A 192 -17.40 -22.45 -13.92
N PRO A 193 -16.54 -23.39 -13.49
CA PRO A 193 -15.65 -24.07 -14.41
C PRO A 193 -16.42 -24.91 -15.44
N TRP A 194 -15.83 -25.16 -16.60
CA TRP A 194 -16.48 -25.91 -17.69
C TRP A 194 -16.55 -27.40 -17.38
N ASP A 195 -17.74 -27.98 -17.53
CA ASP A 195 -18.06 -29.41 -17.33
C ASP A 195 -17.91 -30.27 -18.60
N GLY A 196 -17.49 -29.69 -19.72
CA GLY A 196 -17.38 -30.40 -21.00
C GLY A 196 -18.70 -30.51 -21.77
N ALA A 197 -19.73 -29.75 -21.39
CA ALA A 197 -20.99 -29.71 -22.12
C ALA A 197 -21.13 -28.41 -22.96
N TYR A 198 -21.93 -28.50 -24.01
CA TYR A 198 -22.40 -27.38 -24.83
C TYR A 198 -23.88 -27.49 -25.06
N GLN A 199 -24.66 -26.46 -24.70
CA GLN A 199 -26.13 -26.45 -24.80
C GLN A 199 -26.79 -27.69 -24.14
N GLN A 200 -26.32 -28.04 -22.93
CA GLN A 200 -26.80 -29.18 -22.17
C GLN A 200 -26.54 -30.57 -22.81
N THR A 201 -25.59 -30.62 -23.76
CA THR A 201 -25.20 -31.88 -24.40
C THR A 201 -23.72 -32.10 -24.17
N ASP A 202 -23.35 -33.27 -23.71
CA ASP A 202 -21.98 -33.69 -23.51
C ASP A 202 -21.20 -33.67 -24.82
N LEU A 203 -20.07 -33.00 -24.80
CA LEU A 203 -19.15 -32.99 -25.94
C LEU A 203 -18.23 -34.20 -25.91
N PRO A 204 -17.80 -34.74 -27.09
CA PRO A 204 -16.99 -35.93 -27.18
C PRO A 204 -15.60 -35.75 -26.63
N SER A 205 -14.94 -36.84 -26.20
CA SER A 205 -13.51 -36.85 -25.91
C SER A 205 -12.70 -36.34 -27.11
N GLY A 206 -11.66 -35.58 -26.80
CA GLY A 206 -10.77 -34.98 -27.81
C GLY A 206 -10.18 -33.67 -27.36
N ASP A 207 -9.43 -33.03 -28.26
CA ASP A 207 -8.80 -31.75 -27.98
C ASP A 207 -9.73 -30.59 -28.20
N TYR A 208 -9.63 -29.62 -27.29
CA TYR A 208 -10.28 -28.33 -27.30
C TYR A 208 -9.25 -27.24 -27.18
N TRP A 209 -9.46 -26.12 -27.87
CA TRP A 209 -8.53 -24.99 -27.88
C TRP A 209 -9.04 -23.86 -27.01
N TYR A 210 -8.10 -23.08 -26.47
CA TYR A 210 -8.47 -21.90 -25.72
C TYR A 210 -7.68 -20.67 -26.20
N ILE A 211 -8.32 -19.53 -26.05
CA ILE A 211 -7.69 -18.22 -26.04
C ILE A 211 -7.97 -17.60 -24.69
N MET A 212 -6.91 -17.29 -23.94
CA MET A 212 -7.02 -16.69 -22.62
C MET A 212 -6.28 -15.36 -22.62
N LYS A 213 -6.94 -14.32 -22.12
CA LYS A 213 -6.41 -12.97 -21.99
C LYS A 213 -6.48 -12.57 -20.53
N LEU A 214 -5.38 -12.08 -19.96
CA LEU A 214 -5.37 -11.62 -18.56
C LEU A 214 -6.04 -10.26 -18.43
N ASN A 215 -5.96 -9.38 -19.46
CA ASN A 215 -6.61 -8.06 -19.57
C ASN A 215 -6.31 -7.10 -18.39
N GLY A 216 -5.31 -7.41 -17.56
CA GLY A 216 -4.92 -6.54 -16.46
C GLY A 216 -4.23 -5.27 -16.97
N GLU A 217 -4.33 -4.18 -16.24
CA GLU A 217 -3.69 -2.91 -16.60
C GLU A 217 -2.18 -3.05 -16.83
N LYS A 218 -1.49 -3.78 -15.96
CA LYS A 218 -0.04 -4.04 -16.03
C LYS A 218 0.32 -5.40 -16.64
N ASP A 219 -0.65 -6.28 -16.91
CA ASP A 219 -0.41 -7.62 -17.48
C ASP A 219 -1.40 -7.94 -18.60
N GLN A 220 -0.98 -7.72 -19.83
CA GLN A 220 -1.74 -7.91 -21.06
C GLN A 220 -1.43 -9.24 -21.77
N ARG A 221 -0.83 -10.21 -21.05
CA ARG A 221 -0.46 -11.50 -21.65
C ARG A 221 -1.69 -12.21 -22.23
N GLU A 222 -1.47 -12.83 -23.40
CA GLU A 222 -2.43 -13.71 -24.07
C GLU A 222 -1.83 -15.09 -24.23
N PHE A 223 -2.61 -16.12 -23.90
CA PHE A 223 -2.22 -17.52 -24.04
C PHE A 223 -3.15 -18.21 -25.02
N VAL A 224 -2.56 -18.94 -25.97
CA VAL A 224 -3.29 -19.77 -26.94
C VAL A 224 -2.74 -21.19 -26.83
N GLY A 225 -3.62 -22.16 -26.65
CA GLY A 225 -3.22 -23.54 -26.50
C GLY A 225 -4.39 -24.50 -26.63
N HIS A 226 -4.16 -25.76 -26.24
CA HIS A 226 -5.20 -26.77 -26.23
C HIS A 226 -5.09 -27.61 -24.95
N PHE A 227 -6.18 -28.28 -24.64
CA PHE A 227 -6.28 -29.30 -23.59
C PHE A 227 -7.19 -30.43 -24.06
N THR A 228 -7.11 -31.58 -23.40
CA THR A 228 -7.86 -32.77 -23.78
C THR A 228 -9.00 -33.06 -22.80
N LEU A 229 -10.20 -33.27 -23.32
CA LEU A 229 -11.34 -33.83 -22.57
C LEU A 229 -11.32 -35.35 -22.73
N TYR A 230 -11.34 -36.07 -21.63
CA TYR A 230 -11.48 -37.53 -21.56
C TYR A 230 -12.80 -37.90 -20.90
N ARG A 231 -13.61 -38.72 -21.57
CA ARG A 231 -14.84 -39.32 -21.06
C ARG A 231 -14.73 -40.84 -21.16
#